data_e30ad1494aa691676f7469894923dda5
#
_entry.id   e30ad1494aa691676f7469894923dda5
#
_cell.length_a   1.000
_cell.length_b   1.000
_cell.length_c   1.000
_cell.angle_alpha   90.00
_cell.angle_beta   90.00
_cell.angle_gamma   90.00
#
_symmetry.space_group_name_H-M   'P 1'
#
loop_
_entity.id
_entity.type
_entity.pdbx_description
1 polymer ?
#
loop_
_entity_poly.entity_id
_entity_poly.type
_entity_poly.pdbx_seq_one_letter_code
_entity_poly.pdbx_strand_id
1 'polypeptide(L)'
;MVKKVVKSSVRILACVAVIALIAGTACVNSLMFHPGFCRGGYGESTEGYVDIGTNGVKIAAIVLGPERGKKAILRCHGNAEDAANSLFALRDLARRGFTVACVDYPGYGLSDGTPDEEGCYRNVHRLYDWLVEKRGFKPEDIIVDGFSIGSGPATELAATKSAGGLVLEAPFLSAPRVVTRIRILPIDPFPNLKMIKDVKCPVLVIHGTDDSVIPHGHGKELFELANEPKRFIPVEGANHNDLVFTMGPERYLKAIEGFALEVLSAEPLKKTVKEE
;
A
#
# COMPACT_ATOMS: atom_id res chain seq x y z
N MET A 1 14.54 -17.01 -51.18
CA MET A 1 15.22 -17.59 -50.01
C MET A 1 15.51 -16.53 -48.91
N VAL A 2 16.11 -15.42 -49.25
CA VAL A 2 16.50 -14.33 -48.29
C VAL A 2 15.32 -13.82 -47.45
N LYS A 3 14.13 -13.53 -48.04
CA LYS A 3 12.97 -13.03 -47.29
C LYS A 3 12.42 -14.03 -46.24
N LYS A 4 12.63 -15.33 -46.43
CA LYS A 4 12.17 -16.37 -45.48
C LYS A 4 13.14 -16.50 -44.30
N VAL A 5 14.45 -16.33 -44.55
CA VAL A 5 15.50 -16.31 -43.51
C VAL A 5 15.34 -15.07 -42.64
N VAL A 6 15.15 -13.88 -43.21
CA VAL A 6 14.94 -12.63 -42.46
C VAL A 6 13.72 -12.69 -41.58
N LYS A 7 12.58 -13.23 -42.09
CA LYS A 7 11.37 -13.42 -41.26
C LYS A 7 11.59 -14.40 -40.10
N SER A 8 12.39 -15.46 -40.31
CA SER A 8 12.72 -16.42 -39.25
C SER A 8 13.60 -15.78 -38.18
N SER A 9 14.62 -15.02 -38.58
CA SER A 9 15.52 -14.32 -37.64
C SER A 9 14.79 -13.27 -36.80
N VAL A 10 13.88 -12.51 -37.40
CA VAL A 10 13.04 -11.54 -36.66
C VAL A 10 12.14 -12.23 -35.62
N ARG A 11 11.55 -13.39 -35.97
CA ARG A 11 10.75 -14.17 -35.02
C ARG A 11 11.58 -14.72 -33.87
N ILE A 12 12.78 -15.21 -34.13
CA ILE A 12 13.69 -15.72 -33.09
C ILE A 12 14.12 -14.58 -32.16
N LEU A 13 14.49 -13.42 -32.69
CA LEU A 13 14.83 -12.25 -31.89
C LEU A 13 13.66 -11.77 -31.02
N ALA A 14 12.45 -11.79 -31.58
CA ALA A 14 11.23 -11.45 -30.81
C ALA A 14 10.98 -12.45 -29.67
N CYS A 15 11.13 -13.75 -29.93
CA CYS A 15 10.99 -14.79 -28.89
C CYS A 15 12.05 -14.63 -27.78
N VAL A 16 13.29 -14.39 -28.15
CA VAL A 16 14.39 -14.15 -27.19
C VAL A 16 14.12 -12.92 -26.34
N ALA A 17 13.65 -11.83 -26.95
CA ALA A 17 13.30 -10.61 -26.23
C ALA A 17 12.13 -10.83 -25.25
N VAL A 18 11.11 -11.59 -25.65
CA VAL A 18 9.97 -11.96 -24.77
C VAL A 18 10.44 -12.84 -23.61
N ILE A 19 11.27 -13.84 -23.86
CA ILE A 19 11.82 -14.71 -22.81
C ILE A 19 12.68 -13.88 -21.82
N ALA A 20 13.52 -12.99 -22.33
CA ALA A 20 14.35 -12.11 -21.51
C ALA A 20 13.48 -11.15 -20.65
N LEU A 21 12.37 -10.65 -21.20
CA LEU A 21 11.42 -9.82 -20.48
C LEU A 21 10.71 -10.61 -19.36
N ILE A 22 10.23 -11.82 -19.67
CA ILE A 22 9.57 -12.70 -18.68
C ILE A 22 10.54 -13.09 -17.56
N ALA A 23 11.77 -13.49 -17.92
CA ALA A 23 12.81 -13.82 -16.93
C ALA A 23 13.20 -12.60 -16.09
N GLY A 24 13.27 -11.42 -16.70
CA GLY A 24 13.52 -10.15 -16.02
C GLY A 24 12.42 -9.80 -15.03
N THR A 25 11.15 -9.93 -15.42
CA THR A 25 10.03 -9.64 -14.51
C THR A 25 9.96 -10.65 -13.35
N ALA A 26 10.18 -11.93 -13.60
CA ALA A 26 10.23 -12.96 -12.55
C ALA A 26 11.37 -12.69 -11.55
N CYS A 27 12.54 -12.28 -12.04
CA CYS A 27 13.67 -11.92 -11.20
C CYS A 27 13.37 -10.66 -10.36
N VAL A 28 12.76 -9.63 -10.94
CA VAL A 28 12.35 -8.41 -10.23
C VAL A 28 11.31 -8.74 -9.15
N ASN A 29 10.30 -9.56 -9.44
CA ASN A 29 9.29 -9.96 -8.46
C ASN A 29 9.94 -10.74 -7.30
N SER A 30 10.85 -11.68 -7.57
CA SER A 30 11.57 -12.45 -6.53
C SER A 30 12.45 -11.57 -5.64
N LEU A 31 12.99 -10.48 -6.17
CA LEU A 31 13.78 -9.52 -5.40
C LEU A 31 12.90 -8.52 -4.63
N MET A 32 11.70 -8.27 -5.12
CA MET A 32 10.81 -7.25 -4.58
C MET A 32 9.89 -7.79 -3.49
N PHE A 33 9.41 -9.04 -3.59
CA PHE A 33 8.45 -9.62 -2.66
C PHE A 33 9.06 -10.67 -1.76
N HIS A 34 8.75 -10.61 -0.47
CA HIS A 34 9.30 -11.50 0.56
C HIS A 34 8.20 -12.15 1.43
N PRO A 35 7.27 -12.92 0.84
CA PRO A 35 6.13 -13.48 1.56
C PRO A 35 6.50 -14.49 2.66
N GLY A 36 7.70 -15.06 2.60
CA GLY A 36 8.15 -16.10 3.53
C GLY A 36 8.69 -15.62 4.87
N PHE A 37 8.85 -14.31 5.09
CA PHE A 37 9.40 -13.76 6.33
C PHE A 37 8.39 -13.63 7.46
N CYS A 38 7.09 -13.67 7.16
CA CYS A 38 6.02 -13.52 8.13
C CYS A 38 5.38 -14.85 8.44
N ARG A 39 5.81 -15.46 9.54
CA ARG A 39 5.22 -16.67 10.11
C ARG A 39 4.60 -16.35 11.47
N GLY A 40 3.68 -15.41 11.50
CA GLY A 40 3.05 -14.91 12.73
C GLY A 40 2.02 -15.82 13.39
N GLY A 41 1.97 -17.11 13.09
CA GLY A 41 0.96 -18.02 13.68
C GLY A 41 -0.48 -17.67 13.27
N TYR A 42 -0.65 -17.08 12.13
CA TYR A 42 -1.88 -16.66 11.51
C TYR A 42 -2.63 -17.85 10.93
N GLY A 43 -3.92 -17.95 11.23
CA GLY A 43 -4.79 -19.04 10.77
C GLY A 43 -6.23 -18.57 10.61
N GLU A 44 -7.08 -19.42 10.06
CA GLU A 44 -8.50 -19.11 9.87
C GLU A 44 -9.26 -18.89 11.20
N SER A 45 -8.68 -19.33 12.32
CA SER A 45 -9.19 -19.04 13.67
C SER A 45 -8.74 -17.71 14.25
N THR A 46 -7.92 -16.95 13.50
CA THR A 46 -7.44 -15.63 13.93
C THR A 46 -8.63 -14.65 14.01
N GLU A 47 -8.67 -13.85 15.07
CA GLU A 47 -9.72 -12.86 15.28
C GLU A 47 -9.85 -11.94 14.07
N GLY A 48 -11.08 -11.81 13.57
CA GLY A 48 -11.41 -10.96 12.43
C GLY A 48 -11.04 -11.55 11.06
N TYR A 49 -10.57 -12.79 11.00
CA TYR A 49 -10.30 -13.44 9.72
C TYR A 49 -11.54 -13.50 8.83
N VAL A 50 -11.38 -13.16 7.57
CA VAL A 50 -12.40 -13.29 6.51
C VAL A 50 -11.71 -13.73 5.22
N ASP A 51 -12.31 -14.68 4.53
CA ASP A 51 -11.97 -14.96 3.13
C ASP A 51 -12.88 -14.11 2.24
N ILE A 52 -12.29 -13.17 1.54
CA ILE A 52 -13.00 -12.29 0.60
C ILE A 52 -12.82 -12.72 -0.86
N GLY A 53 -12.23 -13.88 -1.07
CA GLY A 53 -11.97 -14.45 -2.39
C GLY A 53 -13.22 -14.82 -3.15
N THR A 54 -13.04 -15.14 -4.42
CA THR A 54 -14.11 -15.56 -5.34
C THR A 54 -13.60 -16.65 -6.27
N ASN A 55 -14.51 -17.45 -6.81
CA ASN A 55 -14.19 -18.49 -7.81
C ASN A 55 -13.13 -19.51 -7.34
N GLY A 56 -13.13 -19.85 -6.03
CA GLY A 56 -12.20 -20.83 -5.47
C GLY A 56 -10.78 -20.32 -5.24
N VAL A 57 -10.52 -19.03 -5.42
CA VAL A 57 -9.25 -18.38 -5.05
C VAL A 57 -9.43 -17.72 -3.69
N LYS A 58 -8.61 -18.11 -2.72
CA LYS A 58 -8.63 -17.53 -1.37
C LYS A 58 -7.91 -16.17 -1.37
N ILE A 59 -8.60 -15.17 -0.84
CA ILE A 59 -8.02 -13.86 -0.53
C ILE A 59 -8.28 -13.60 0.94
N ALA A 60 -7.25 -13.75 1.76
CA ALA A 60 -7.35 -13.61 3.19
C ALA A 60 -7.29 -12.13 3.61
N ALA A 61 -8.16 -11.77 4.55
CA ALA A 61 -8.15 -10.46 5.17
C ALA A 61 -8.45 -10.57 6.66
N ILE A 62 -8.04 -9.55 7.41
CA ILE A 62 -8.43 -9.38 8.81
C ILE A 62 -9.24 -8.10 8.91
N VAL A 63 -10.42 -8.19 9.53
CA VAL A 63 -11.34 -7.08 9.72
C VAL A 63 -11.71 -6.99 11.18
N LEU A 64 -11.37 -5.90 11.84
CA LEU A 64 -11.60 -5.65 13.25
C LEU A 64 -12.48 -4.40 13.45
N GLY A 65 -13.08 -4.32 14.65
CA GLY A 65 -13.92 -3.20 15.03
C GLY A 65 -15.41 -3.41 14.71
N PRO A 66 -16.22 -2.36 14.88
CA PRO A 66 -17.66 -2.46 14.64
C PRO A 66 -17.96 -2.77 13.19
N GLU A 67 -19.07 -3.44 12.93
CA GLU A 67 -19.50 -3.79 11.57
C GLU A 67 -19.63 -2.55 10.68
N ARG A 68 -20.10 -1.45 11.26
CA ARG A 68 -20.09 -0.10 10.70
C ARG A 68 -19.47 0.87 11.70
N GLY A 69 -18.17 1.08 11.59
CA GLY A 69 -17.44 2.07 12.37
C GLY A 69 -17.67 3.50 11.88
N LYS A 70 -17.04 4.44 12.57
CA LYS A 70 -17.04 5.87 12.18
C LYS A 70 -16.53 6.05 10.76
N LYS A 71 -15.49 5.28 10.41
CA LYS A 71 -14.83 5.18 9.12
C LYS A 71 -14.28 3.77 8.96
N ALA A 72 -14.00 3.37 7.73
CA ALA A 72 -13.16 2.22 7.45
C ALA A 72 -11.72 2.67 7.18
N ILE A 73 -10.76 1.95 7.73
CA ILE A 73 -9.34 2.09 7.40
C ILE A 73 -8.92 0.82 6.68
N LEU A 74 -8.61 0.94 5.39
CA LEU A 74 -8.11 -0.13 4.56
C LEU A 74 -6.59 -0.08 4.57
N ARG A 75 -5.96 -1.02 5.30
CA ARG A 75 -4.51 -1.12 5.45
C ARG A 75 -3.91 -1.98 4.35
N CYS A 76 -2.88 -1.47 3.70
CA CYS A 76 -1.97 -2.18 2.81
C CYS A 76 -0.65 -2.36 3.57
N HIS A 77 -0.33 -3.61 3.94
CA HIS A 77 0.82 -3.93 4.81
C HIS A 77 2.17 -3.81 4.09
N GLY A 78 3.26 -3.84 4.86
CA GLY A 78 4.64 -3.80 4.35
C GLY A 78 5.08 -5.13 3.72
N ASN A 79 6.28 -5.16 3.14
CA ASN A 79 6.79 -6.31 2.37
C ASN A 79 7.01 -7.51 3.28
N ALA A 80 7.67 -7.58 4.26
CA ALA A 80 7.91 -8.75 5.11
C ALA A 80 6.82 -8.91 6.19
N GLU A 81 5.59 -8.53 5.89
CA GLU A 81 4.44 -8.57 6.78
C GLU A 81 3.28 -9.33 6.15
N ASP A 82 2.30 -9.67 6.98
CA ASP A 82 0.99 -10.15 6.59
C ASP A 82 -0.10 -9.38 7.36
N ALA A 83 -1.36 -9.65 7.08
CA ALA A 83 -2.46 -8.98 7.77
C ALA A 83 -2.41 -9.20 9.30
N ALA A 84 -1.86 -10.30 9.79
CA ALA A 84 -1.73 -10.59 11.20
C ALA A 84 -0.67 -9.71 11.90
N ASN A 85 0.41 -9.37 11.21
CA ASN A 85 1.43 -8.46 11.74
C ASN A 85 0.87 -7.07 12.01
N SER A 86 -0.12 -6.66 11.25
CA SER A 86 -0.83 -5.39 11.43
C SER A 86 -1.83 -5.40 12.59
N LEU A 87 -2.12 -6.55 13.20
CA LEU A 87 -3.15 -6.71 14.24
C LEU A 87 -3.02 -5.75 15.42
N PHE A 88 -1.78 -5.43 15.84
CA PHE A 88 -1.57 -4.53 16.98
C PHE A 88 -2.15 -3.12 16.69
N ALA A 89 -1.70 -2.51 15.59
CA ALA A 89 -2.18 -1.18 15.19
C ALA A 89 -3.68 -1.20 14.81
N LEU A 90 -4.13 -2.29 14.15
CA LEU A 90 -5.52 -2.47 13.77
C LEU A 90 -6.45 -2.51 14.99
N ARG A 91 -6.08 -3.22 16.06
CA ARG A 91 -6.89 -3.30 17.29
C ARG A 91 -7.08 -1.97 17.97
N ASP A 92 -6.06 -1.15 18.03
CA ASP A 92 -6.14 0.14 18.71
C ASP A 92 -7.04 1.12 17.94
N LEU A 93 -6.97 1.13 16.62
CA LEU A 93 -7.90 1.90 15.80
C LEU A 93 -9.33 1.35 15.90
N ALA A 94 -9.49 0.03 15.94
CA ALA A 94 -10.80 -0.60 16.13
C ALA A 94 -11.44 -0.22 17.48
N ARG A 95 -10.66 -0.19 18.58
CA ARG A 95 -11.11 0.27 19.91
C ARG A 95 -11.52 1.75 19.91
N ARG A 96 -10.96 2.55 19.02
CA ARG A 96 -11.32 3.96 18.80
C ARG A 96 -12.60 4.12 17.96
N GLY A 97 -13.21 3.00 17.52
CA GLY A 97 -14.49 2.98 16.81
C GLY A 97 -14.39 3.03 15.29
N PHE A 98 -13.21 2.71 14.74
CA PHE A 98 -13.04 2.48 13.31
C PHE A 98 -13.31 1.03 12.95
N THR A 99 -13.76 0.76 11.73
CA THR A 99 -13.64 -0.56 11.13
C THR A 99 -12.30 -0.62 10.43
N VAL A 100 -11.43 -1.53 10.81
CA VAL A 100 -10.08 -1.61 10.23
C VAL A 100 -9.94 -2.93 9.49
N ALA A 101 -9.48 -2.89 8.26
CA ALA A 101 -9.33 -4.04 7.40
C ALA A 101 -7.94 -4.07 6.77
N CYS A 102 -7.31 -5.24 6.76
CA CYS A 102 -6.03 -5.47 6.11
C CYS A 102 -6.14 -6.73 5.25
N VAL A 103 -5.62 -6.71 4.02
CA VAL A 103 -5.67 -7.83 3.10
C VAL A 103 -4.26 -8.35 2.82
N ASP A 104 -4.11 -9.66 2.75
CA ASP A 104 -2.89 -10.30 2.29
C ASP A 104 -2.77 -10.24 0.77
N TYR A 105 -1.61 -9.84 0.28
CA TYR A 105 -1.29 -9.92 -1.13
C TYR A 105 -1.18 -11.38 -1.59
N PRO A 106 -1.21 -11.67 -2.91
CA PRO A 106 -1.04 -13.04 -3.38
C PRO A 106 0.24 -13.68 -2.82
N GLY A 107 0.10 -14.90 -2.24
CA GLY A 107 1.20 -15.63 -1.62
C GLY A 107 1.67 -15.13 -0.25
N TYR A 108 1.08 -14.05 0.28
CA TYR A 108 1.29 -13.59 1.65
C TYR A 108 0.23 -14.18 2.58
N GLY A 109 0.57 -14.36 3.86
CA GLY A 109 -0.33 -14.85 4.89
C GLY A 109 -1.08 -16.10 4.47
N LEU A 110 -2.40 -16.00 4.36
CA LEU A 110 -3.28 -17.09 3.90
C LEU A 110 -3.87 -16.88 2.50
N SER A 111 -3.44 -15.85 1.76
CA SER A 111 -3.88 -15.63 0.39
C SER A 111 -3.20 -16.57 -0.60
N ASP A 112 -3.97 -17.11 -1.54
CA ASP A 112 -3.47 -17.93 -2.63
C ASP A 112 -2.65 -17.11 -3.64
N GLY A 113 -1.86 -17.80 -4.46
CA GLY A 113 -1.17 -17.26 -5.62
C GLY A 113 0.30 -16.94 -5.40
N THR A 114 0.85 -16.17 -6.32
CA THR A 114 2.24 -15.69 -6.31
C THR A 114 2.23 -14.17 -6.37
N PRO A 115 3.08 -13.49 -5.58
CA PRO A 115 3.05 -12.04 -5.50
C PRO A 115 3.54 -11.40 -6.81
N ASP A 116 2.74 -10.47 -7.28
CA ASP A 116 3.07 -9.53 -8.35
C ASP A 116 2.33 -8.20 -8.14
N GLU A 117 2.70 -7.18 -8.87
CA GLU A 117 2.12 -5.85 -8.77
C GLU A 117 0.59 -5.86 -8.99
N GLU A 118 0.15 -6.48 -10.08
CA GLU A 118 -1.27 -6.58 -10.46
C GLU A 118 -2.08 -7.37 -9.43
N GLY A 119 -1.48 -8.40 -8.86
CA GLY A 119 -2.09 -9.20 -7.80
C GLY A 119 -2.29 -8.41 -6.52
N CYS A 120 -1.30 -7.57 -6.15
CA CYS A 120 -1.45 -6.67 -5.02
C CYS A 120 -2.62 -5.70 -5.24
N TYR A 121 -2.71 -5.09 -6.42
CA TYR A 121 -3.81 -4.21 -6.78
C TYR A 121 -5.16 -4.94 -6.70
N ARG A 122 -5.28 -6.13 -7.30
CA ARG A 122 -6.51 -6.93 -7.29
C ARG A 122 -6.99 -7.24 -5.86
N ASN A 123 -6.10 -7.70 -4.99
CA ASN A 123 -6.49 -8.06 -3.63
C ASN A 123 -6.95 -6.82 -2.83
N VAL A 124 -6.27 -5.70 -2.99
CA VAL A 124 -6.63 -4.43 -2.34
C VAL A 124 -7.96 -3.88 -2.87
N HIS A 125 -8.17 -3.90 -4.19
CA HIS A 125 -9.46 -3.55 -4.80
C HIS A 125 -10.58 -4.47 -4.32
N ARG A 126 -10.30 -5.77 -4.18
CA ARG A 126 -11.29 -6.73 -3.67
C ARG A 126 -11.71 -6.42 -2.22
N LEU A 127 -10.75 -6.05 -1.36
CA LEU A 127 -11.07 -5.63 0.00
C LEU A 127 -11.89 -4.33 0.00
N TYR A 128 -11.52 -3.36 -0.83
CA TYR A 128 -12.27 -2.11 -0.97
C TYR A 128 -13.72 -2.39 -1.40
N ASP A 129 -13.92 -3.19 -2.44
CA ASP A 129 -15.25 -3.55 -2.94
C ASP A 129 -16.05 -4.31 -1.88
N TRP A 130 -15.41 -5.20 -1.12
CA TRP A 130 -16.03 -5.91 0.00
C TRP A 130 -16.49 -4.94 1.12
N LEU A 131 -15.68 -3.94 1.45
CA LEU A 131 -16.07 -2.90 2.43
C LEU A 131 -17.30 -2.10 1.93
N VAL A 132 -17.34 -1.77 0.66
CA VAL A 132 -18.48 -1.05 0.06
C VAL A 132 -19.72 -1.95 -0.02
N GLU A 133 -19.60 -3.13 -0.60
CA GLU A 133 -20.73 -3.99 -0.95
C GLU A 133 -21.26 -4.77 0.26
N LYS A 134 -20.39 -5.27 1.14
CA LYS A 134 -20.75 -6.15 2.25
C LYS A 134 -20.88 -5.42 3.58
N ARG A 135 -20.05 -4.40 3.81
CA ARG A 135 -20.09 -3.58 5.03
C ARG A 135 -20.85 -2.29 4.84
N GLY A 136 -21.18 -1.91 3.60
CA GLY A 136 -21.99 -0.74 3.25
C GLY A 136 -21.31 0.60 3.54
N PHE A 137 -19.97 0.65 3.55
CA PHE A 137 -19.25 1.90 3.63
C PHE A 137 -19.39 2.67 2.32
N LYS A 138 -19.54 3.98 2.43
CA LYS A 138 -19.44 4.84 1.27
C LYS A 138 -17.95 5.05 0.93
N PRO A 139 -17.61 5.27 -0.34
CA PRO A 139 -16.24 5.57 -0.75
C PRO A 139 -15.55 6.66 0.07
N GLU A 140 -16.27 7.75 0.35
CA GLU A 140 -15.79 8.87 1.17
C GLU A 140 -15.54 8.53 2.65
N ASP A 141 -16.03 7.38 3.11
CA ASP A 141 -15.82 6.88 4.48
C ASP A 141 -14.66 5.88 4.58
N ILE A 142 -13.96 5.60 3.48
CA ILE A 142 -12.83 4.67 3.44
C ILE A 142 -11.52 5.46 3.36
N ILE A 143 -10.69 5.32 4.37
CA ILE A 143 -9.31 5.82 4.39
C ILE A 143 -8.40 4.68 3.93
N VAL A 144 -7.65 4.91 2.88
CA VAL A 144 -6.65 3.95 2.38
C VAL A 144 -5.32 4.27 3.04
N ASP A 145 -4.67 3.26 3.62
CA ASP A 145 -3.44 3.41 4.38
C ASP A 145 -2.40 2.41 3.88
N GLY A 146 -1.24 2.88 3.44
CA GLY A 146 -0.18 2.07 2.87
C GLY A 146 1.18 2.29 3.49
N PHE A 147 1.76 1.21 4.07
CA PHE A 147 3.10 1.22 4.63
C PHE A 147 4.11 0.57 3.67
N SER A 148 5.23 1.24 3.44
CA SER A 148 6.35 0.70 2.64
C SER A 148 5.87 0.23 1.26
N ILE A 149 6.02 -1.06 0.90
CA ILE A 149 5.51 -1.62 -0.37
C ILE A 149 4.00 -1.40 -0.51
N GLY A 150 3.25 -1.39 0.61
CA GLY A 150 1.82 -1.11 0.62
C GLY A 150 1.44 0.28 0.13
N SER A 151 2.39 1.23 0.09
CA SER A 151 2.15 2.54 -0.52
C SER A 151 1.86 2.45 -2.01
N GLY A 152 2.34 1.39 -2.69
CA GLY A 152 2.05 1.12 -4.11
C GLY A 152 0.56 0.88 -4.35
N PRO A 153 -0.01 -0.22 -3.85
CA PRO A 153 -1.43 -0.51 -4.03
C PRO A 153 -2.35 0.50 -3.36
N ALA A 154 -1.93 1.16 -2.27
CA ALA A 154 -2.70 2.22 -1.65
C ALA A 154 -2.84 3.46 -2.56
N THR A 155 -1.73 3.88 -3.19
CA THR A 155 -1.73 5.01 -4.13
C THR A 155 -2.53 4.68 -5.39
N GLU A 156 -2.38 3.46 -5.92
CA GLU A 156 -3.11 3.00 -7.11
C GLU A 156 -4.63 2.99 -6.84
N LEU A 157 -5.06 2.41 -5.71
CA LEU A 157 -6.47 2.40 -5.34
C LEU A 157 -7.04 3.83 -5.23
N ALA A 158 -6.34 4.74 -4.53
CA ALA A 158 -6.78 6.12 -4.36
C ALA A 158 -6.75 6.95 -5.66
N ALA A 159 -5.91 6.56 -6.64
CA ALA A 159 -5.86 7.20 -7.95
C ALA A 159 -6.97 6.72 -8.89
N THR A 160 -7.45 5.47 -8.71
CA THR A 160 -8.41 4.83 -9.62
C THR A 160 -9.83 4.74 -9.07
N LYS A 161 -9.99 4.76 -7.73
CA LYS A 161 -11.29 4.76 -7.05
C LYS A 161 -11.43 5.96 -6.12
N SER A 162 -12.66 6.32 -5.82
CA SER A 162 -12.93 7.32 -4.80
C SER A 162 -12.58 6.78 -3.41
N ALA A 163 -11.96 7.62 -2.58
CA ALA A 163 -11.64 7.33 -1.19
C ALA A 163 -11.81 8.59 -0.34
N GLY A 164 -12.01 8.41 0.97
CA GLY A 164 -12.09 9.52 1.91
C GLY A 164 -10.73 10.19 2.14
N GLY A 165 -9.65 9.43 2.08
CA GLY A 165 -8.29 9.94 2.24
C GLY A 165 -7.25 8.86 1.96
N LEU A 166 -6.00 9.28 1.74
CA LEU A 166 -4.85 8.43 1.54
C LEU A 166 -3.78 8.73 2.59
N VAL A 167 -3.37 7.71 3.34
CA VAL A 167 -2.24 7.76 4.25
C VAL A 167 -1.09 6.98 3.64
N LEU A 168 0.08 7.57 3.59
CA LEU A 168 1.30 6.95 3.08
C LEU A 168 2.38 6.98 4.16
N GLU A 169 2.80 5.80 4.61
CA GLU A 169 3.82 5.62 5.63
C GLU A 169 5.11 5.08 5.01
N ALA A 170 6.20 5.79 5.18
CA ALA A 170 7.49 5.48 4.57
C ALA A 170 7.35 5.10 3.08
N PRO A 171 6.67 5.92 2.24
CA PRO A 171 6.40 5.59 0.86
C PRO A 171 7.61 5.77 -0.04
N PHE A 172 7.59 5.10 -1.19
CA PHE A 172 8.63 5.20 -2.23
C PHE A 172 8.08 5.79 -3.55
N LEU A 173 8.95 6.32 -4.38
CA LEU A 173 8.59 6.88 -5.70
C LEU A 173 8.20 5.80 -6.71
N SER A 174 8.94 4.71 -6.73
CA SER A 174 8.67 3.43 -7.41
C SER A 174 9.59 2.37 -6.84
N ALA A 175 9.23 1.08 -6.95
CA ALA A 175 9.99 0.01 -6.32
C ALA A 175 11.46 -0.05 -6.77
N PRO A 176 11.83 0.07 -8.06
CA PRO A 176 13.24 0.07 -8.47
C PRO A 176 14.04 1.22 -7.88
N ARG A 177 13.43 2.38 -7.63
CA ARG A 177 14.13 3.57 -7.11
C ARG A 177 14.55 3.44 -5.66
N VAL A 178 13.97 2.51 -4.91
CA VAL A 178 14.42 2.18 -3.55
C VAL A 178 15.88 1.71 -3.57
N VAL A 179 16.24 0.86 -4.54
CA VAL A 179 17.59 0.29 -4.65
C VAL A 179 18.51 1.14 -5.52
N THR A 180 18.02 1.57 -6.68
CA THR A 180 18.86 2.19 -7.72
C THR A 180 18.92 3.71 -7.61
N ARG A 181 18.01 4.33 -6.83
CA ARG A 181 17.79 5.78 -6.70
C ARG A 181 17.45 6.50 -8.03
N ILE A 182 17.54 5.83 -9.15
CA ILE A 182 17.22 6.34 -10.49
C ILE A 182 16.44 5.28 -11.27
N ARG A 183 15.69 5.71 -12.28
CA ARG A 183 15.03 4.80 -13.22
C ARG A 183 16.05 4.20 -14.18
N ILE A 184 16.48 2.98 -13.94
CA ILE A 184 17.45 2.27 -14.80
C ILE A 184 16.75 1.36 -15.82
N LEU A 185 15.59 0.80 -15.44
CA LEU A 185 14.87 -0.19 -16.24
C LEU A 185 13.66 0.44 -16.95
N PRO A 186 13.25 -0.11 -18.11
CA PRO A 186 11.99 0.29 -18.74
C PRO A 186 10.76 -0.12 -17.91
N ILE A 187 10.94 -1.08 -16.99
CA ILE A 187 9.90 -1.58 -16.06
C ILE A 187 10.00 -0.77 -14.77
N ASP A 188 8.91 -0.18 -14.31
CA ASP A 188 8.84 0.73 -13.17
C ASP A 188 7.65 0.32 -12.27
N PRO A 189 7.71 -0.87 -11.61
CA PRO A 189 6.60 -1.36 -10.80
C PRO A 189 6.30 -0.43 -9.62
N PHE A 190 5.02 -0.36 -9.28
CA PHE A 190 4.45 0.55 -8.28
C PHE A 190 4.87 2.02 -8.53
N PRO A 191 4.46 2.62 -9.65
CA PRO A 191 4.93 3.95 -10.06
C PRO A 191 4.19 5.07 -9.30
N ASN A 192 4.34 5.13 -7.96
CA ASN A 192 3.69 6.10 -7.08
C ASN A 192 3.91 7.53 -7.55
N LEU A 193 5.12 7.83 -8.05
CA LEU A 193 5.46 9.15 -8.59
C LEU A 193 4.52 9.61 -9.72
N LYS A 194 3.98 8.68 -10.49
CA LYS A 194 3.04 9.00 -11.57
C LYS A 194 1.61 9.06 -11.02
N MET A 195 1.24 8.06 -10.20
CA MET A 195 -0.12 7.87 -9.73
C MET A 195 -0.56 8.93 -8.71
N ILE A 196 0.36 9.44 -7.88
CA ILE A 196 0.02 10.40 -6.81
C ILE A 196 -0.67 11.67 -7.34
N LYS A 197 -0.42 12.06 -8.57
CA LYS A 197 -1.02 13.22 -9.23
C LYS A 197 -2.50 13.02 -9.57
N ASP A 198 -2.92 11.75 -9.70
CA ASP A 198 -4.29 11.37 -10.01
C ASP A 198 -5.14 11.14 -8.75
N VAL A 199 -4.52 11.10 -7.57
CA VAL A 199 -5.19 11.03 -6.27
C VAL A 199 -5.94 12.33 -6.01
N LYS A 200 -7.26 12.24 -5.76
CA LYS A 200 -8.14 13.40 -5.59
C LYS A 200 -8.60 13.60 -4.14
N CYS A 201 -8.42 12.59 -3.30
CA CYS A 201 -8.71 12.70 -1.88
C CYS A 201 -7.55 13.37 -1.13
N PRO A 202 -7.78 13.86 0.10
CA PRO A 202 -6.73 14.34 0.98
C PRO A 202 -5.61 13.32 1.18
N VAL A 203 -4.36 13.79 1.30
CA VAL A 203 -3.18 12.94 1.46
C VAL A 203 -2.42 13.29 2.75
N LEU A 204 -2.14 12.27 3.55
CA LEU A 204 -1.21 12.34 4.68
C LEU A 204 0.02 11.50 4.37
N VAL A 205 1.21 12.09 4.44
CA VAL A 205 2.49 11.36 4.36
C VAL A 205 3.18 11.40 5.72
N ILE A 206 3.61 10.23 6.22
CA ILE A 206 4.39 10.08 7.44
C ILE A 206 5.69 9.39 7.08
N HIS A 207 6.86 9.99 7.38
CA HIS A 207 8.13 9.41 6.97
C HIS A 207 9.24 9.73 7.97
N GLY A 208 10.03 8.71 8.33
CA GLY A 208 11.20 8.86 9.20
C GLY A 208 12.32 9.64 8.52
N THR A 209 12.98 10.55 9.25
CA THR A 209 14.09 11.34 8.68
C THR A 209 15.34 10.51 8.45
N ASP A 210 15.53 9.43 9.23
CA ASP A 210 16.69 8.54 9.18
C ASP A 210 16.37 7.20 8.51
N ASP A 211 15.30 7.14 7.70
CA ASP A 211 14.92 5.92 6.98
C ASP A 211 16.04 5.45 6.04
N SER A 212 16.68 4.36 6.43
CA SER A 212 17.81 3.75 5.73
C SER A 212 17.40 2.81 4.60
N VAL A 213 16.12 2.40 4.54
CA VAL A 213 15.54 1.53 3.52
C VAL A 213 14.99 2.37 2.37
N ILE A 214 14.06 3.28 2.68
CA ILE A 214 13.46 4.20 1.71
C ILE A 214 13.83 5.63 2.13
N PRO A 215 14.76 6.27 1.41
CA PRO A 215 15.20 7.61 1.77
C PRO A 215 14.05 8.59 1.96
N HIS A 216 14.07 9.37 3.04
CA HIS A 216 13.07 10.38 3.40
C HIS A 216 12.63 11.28 2.23
N GLY A 217 13.56 11.59 1.32
CA GLY A 217 13.28 12.36 0.11
C GLY A 217 12.19 11.80 -0.79
N HIS A 218 11.97 10.45 -0.76
CA HIS A 218 10.89 9.83 -1.53
C HIS A 218 9.51 10.29 -1.04
N GLY A 219 9.27 10.26 0.27
CA GLY A 219 8.02 10.73 0.85
C GLY A 219 7.81 12.22 0.62
N LYS A 220 8.88 13.02 0.74
CA LYS A 220 8.84 14.45 0.49
C LYS A 220 8.48 14.78 -0.96
N GLU A 221 9.09 14.10 -1.93
CA GLU A 221 8.77 14.30 -3.37
C GLU A 221 7.33 13.90 -3.69
N LEU A 222 6.84 12.77 -3.14
CA LEU A 222 5.43 12.38 -3.31
C LEU A 222 4.49 13.40 -2.71
N PHE A 223 4.80 13.90 -1.51
CA PHE A 223 4.03 14.96 -0.87
C PHE A 223 3.98 16.22 -1.72
N GLU A 224 5.10 16.67 -2.28
CA GLU A 224 5.14 17.86 -3.14
C GLU A 224 4.24 17.73 -4.36
N LEU A 225 4.18 16.53 -4.95
CA LEU A 225 3.41 16.23 -6.16
C LEU A 225 1.93 15.90 -5.91
N ALA A 226 1.57 15.52 -4.68
CA ALA A 226 0.19 15.24 -4.31
C ALA A 226 -0.69 16.50 -4.43
N ASN A 227 -1.95 16.29 -4.75
CA ASN A 227 -2.94 17.37 -4.78
C ASN A 227 -3.29 17.84 -3.35
N GLU A 228 -3.76 19.07 -3.24
CA GLU A 228 -4.35 19.59 -2.00
C GLU A 228 -5.76 19.00 -1.78
N PRO A 229 -6.19 18.82 -0.51
CA PRO A 229 -5.43 19.09 0.71
C PRO A 229 -4.45 17.98 1.08
N LYS A 230 -3.30 18.34 1.59
CA LYS A 230 -2.24 17.40 1.95
C LYS A 230 -1.48 17.82 3.21
N ARG A 231 -0.94 16.83 3.93
CA ARG A 231 -0.13 17.02 5.13
C ARG A 231 1.10 16.13 5.09
N PHE A 232 2.23 16.62 5.58
CA PHE A 232 3.45 15.85 5.79
C PHE A 232 3.85 15.86 7.27
N ILE A 233 4.14 14.68 7.82
CA ILE A 233 4.65 14.51 9.18
C ILE A 233 6.03 13.85 9.07
N PRO A 234 7.12 14.62 9.18
CA PRO A 234 8.45 14.04 9.38
C PRO A 234 8.53 13.48 10.79
N VAL A 235 9.08 12.28 10.93
CA VAL A 235 9.35 11.67 12.24
C VAL A 235 10.85 11.69 12.46
N GLU A 236 11.29 12.64 13.28
CA GLU A 236 12.71 12.91 13.52
C GLU A 236 13.41 11.71 14.13
N GLY A 237 14.55 11.31 13.54
CA GLY A 237 15.36 10.17 13.98
C GLY A 237 14.74 8.79 13.73
N ALA A 238 13.52 8.70 13.19
CA ALA A 238 12.91 7.42 12.88
C ALA A 238 13.55 6.76 11.65
N ASN A 239 13.79 5.46 11.76
CA ASN A 239 14.15 4.58 10.66
C ASN A 239 12.89 3.91 10.10
N HIS A 240 13.05 3.05 9.08
CA HIS A 240 11.97 2.42 8.34
C HIS A 240 10.98 1.63 9.20
N ASN A 241 11.49 0.78 10.10
CA ASN A 241 10.68 -0.16 10.88
C ASN A 241 10.36 0.32 12.30
N ASP A 242 10.86 1.46 12.72
CA ASP A 242 10.61 2.00 14.06
C ASP A 242 9.79 3.28 14.09
N LEU A 243 9.22 3.66 12.95
CA LEU A 243 8.45 4.88 12.75
C LEU A 243 7.37 5.07 13.83
N VAL A 244 6.55 4.05 14.10
CA VAL A 244 5.50 4.11 15.13
C VAL A 244 6.10 4.22 16.52
N PHE A 245 7.19 3.51 16.79
CA PHE A 245 7.86 3.53 18.09
C PHE A 245 8.51 4.90 18.36
N THR A 246 9.26 5.43 17.39
CA THR A 246 9.97 6.71 17.50
C THR A 246 9.00 7.89 17.56
N MET A 247 7.93 7.86 16.77
CA MET A 247 6.86 8.86 16.83
C MET A 247 6.10 8.82 18.18
N GLY A 248 6.06 7.66 18.81
CA GLY A 248 5.22 7.35 19.97
C GLY A 248 3.85 6.80 19.50
N PRO A 249 3.46 5.59 19.97
CA PRO A 249 2.24 4.92 19.50
C PRO A 249 0.98 5.76 19.59
N GLU A 250 0.81 6.50 20.70
CA GLU A 250 -0.37 7.35 20.89
C GLU A 250 -0.39 8.56 19.93
N ARG A 251 0.75 9.15 19.65
CA ARG A 251 0.88 10.27 18.69
C ARG A 251 0.59 9.77 17.27
N TYR A 252 1.10 8.59 16.93
CA TYR A 252 0.83 7.93 15.65
C TYR A 252 -0.68 7.68 15.46
N LEU A 253 -1.32 7.03 16.44
CA LEU A 253 -2.76 6.74 16.39
C LEU A 253 -3.60 8.01 16.28
N LYS A 254 -3.25 9.07 17.03
CA LYS A 254 -3.91 10.38 16.93
C LYS A 254 -3.71 11.03 15.56
N ALA A 255 -2.57 10.86 14.92
CA ALA A 255 -2.34 11.39 13.58
C ALA A 255 -3.26 10.73 12.54
N ILE A 256 -3.38 9.39 12.58
CA ILE A 256 -4.28 8.64 11.70
C ILE A 256 -5.75 8.97 12.00
N GLU A 257 -6.15 8.91 13.28
CA GLU A 257 -7.52 9.22 13.72
C GLU A 257 -7.91 10.65 13.35
N GLY A 258 -7.05 11.63 13.66
CA GLY A 258 -7.28 13.04 13.35
C GLY A 258 -7.46 13.25 11.85
N PHE A 259 -6.57 12.71 11.03
CA PHE A 259 -6.69 12.77 9.59
C PHE A 259 -8.00 12.15 9.10
N ALA A 260 -8.33 10.94 9.55
CA ALA A 260 -9.55 10.24 9.14
C ALA A 260 -10.84 10.99 9.51
N LEU A 261 -10.84 11.76 10.59
CA LEU A 261 -11.98 12.56 11.05
C LEU A 261 -12.04 13.96 10.42
N GLU A 262 -10.90 14.60 10.17
CA GLU A 262 -10.80 15.94 9.56
C GLU A 262 -11.25 15.95 8.10
N VAL A 263 -10.99 14.89 7.37
CA VAL A 263 -11.42 14.72 5.97
C VAL A 263 -12.94 14.86 5.78
N LEU A 264 -13.71 14.71 6.86
CA LEU A 264 -15.17 14.87 6.86
C LEU A 264 -15.66 16.31 7.10
N SER A 265 -14.89 17.09 7.84
CA SER A 265 -15.21 18.50 8.03
C SER A 265 -14.63 19.27 6.85
N ALA A 266 -15.49 19.82 5.99
CA ALA A 266 -15.12 20.62 4.83
C ALA A 266 -14.34 21.93 5.17
N GLU A 267 -13.60 21.94 6.29
CA GLU A 267 -12.65 23.00 6.62
C GLU A 267 -11.25 22.63 6.12
N PRO A 268 -10.53 23.58 5.48
CA PRO A 268 -9.20 23.32 4.96
C PRO A 268 -8.26 22.86 6.09
N LEU A 269 -7.56 21.76 5.87
CA LEU A 269 -6.52 21.23 6.75
C LEU A 269 -5.60 22.38 7.22
N LYS A 270 -5.59 22.68 8.51
CA LYS A 270 -4.73 23.73 9.07
C LYS A 270 -3.28 23.40 8.77
N LYS A 271 -2.61 24.31 8.07
CA LYS A 271 -1.18 24.20 7.76
C LYS A 271 -0.37 23.96 9.02
N THR A 272 0.42 22.92 9.00
CA THR A 272 1.62 22.63 9.78
C THR A 272 1.59 23.04 11.27
N VAL A 273 1.63 22.07 12.14
CA VAL A 273 2.11 22.29 13.52
C VAL A 273 3.56 22.78 13.40
N LYS A 274 3.77 24.07 13.67
CA LYS A 274 5.10 24.59 13.96
C LYS A 274 5.58 23.90 15.21
N GLU A 275 6.81 23.42 15.16
CA GLU A 275 7.58 22.95 16.30
C GLU A 275 7.59 24.04 17.39
N GLU A 276 7.17 23.68 18.59
CA GLU A 276 7.64 24.24 19.85
C GLU A 276 8.35 23.15 20.65
#